data_b647cd34399cb943088ec8995891d52e
#
_entry.id   b647cd34399cb943088ec8995891d52e
#
_cell.length_a   1.000
_cell.length_b   1.000
_cell.length_c   1.000
_cell.angle_alpha   90.00
_cell.angle_beta   90.00
_cell.angle_gamma   90.00
#
_symmetry.space_group_name_H-M   'P 1'
#
loop_
_entity.id
_entity.type
_entity.pdbx_description
1 polymer ?
#
loop_
_entity_poly.entity_id
_entity_poly.type
_entity_poly.pdbx_seq_one_letter_code
_entity_poly.pdbx_strand_id
1 'polypeptide(L)'
;PLRRQRQMCIRDRLKSMWTQIAQRFENKGEFLIFEGLNEIHDGRWGSGTNTTDGGKQYAILNEWQQVFVDAVRATGGNNATRYLGISGYCTSPNLTIKHLQLPTDPAQDRLLISVHYYDPATFALEDKFAEWGHTGAPSKKESWGDEEHLKKVFAALRTAYVEKGIPVYIGEMGCVHRNNNRSEAFRKYYLEYVCKAARTNGMAVFYWDNGNAGAGRECSGLMNHTTGTYVNNGKDVIDVMTKGYFSNDPSYTLESLYNNAPQ
;
A
#
# COMPACT_ATOMS: atom_id res chain seq x y z
N PRO A 1 -16.26 23.66 -20.74
CA PRO A 1 -15.62 23.06 -21.91
C PRO A 1 -14.18 22.63 -21.63
N LEU A 2 -13.29 23.49 -21.13
CA LEU A 2 -11.85 23.21 -20.91
C LEU A 2 -11.57 22.06 -19.92
N ARG A 3 -12.35 21.94 -18.84
CA ARG A 3 -12.19 20.84 -17.86
C ARG A 3 -12.52 19.49 -18.49
N ARG A 4 -13.57 19.42 -19.28
CA ARG A 4 -13.98 18.19 -19.99
C ARG A 4 -12.95 17.78 -21.04
N GLN A 5 -12.38 18.75 -21.78
CA GLN A 5 -11.30 18.51 -22.73
C GLN A 5 -10.04 17.98 -22.04
N ARG A 6 -9.66 18.55 -20.88
CA ARG A 6 -8.51 18.06 -20.09
C ARG A 6 -8.71 16.62 -19.62
N GLN A 7 -9.88 16.26 -19.15
CA GLN A 7 -10.18 14.89 -18.76
C GLN A 7 -10.10 13.91 -19.93
N MET A 8 -10.63 14.28 -21.10
CA MET A 8 -10.48 13.48 -22.31
C MET A 8 -9.00 13.28 -22.68
N CYS A 9 -8.19 14.34 -22.68
CA CYS A 9 -6.76 14.24 -22.94
C CYS A 9 -6.01 13.33 -21.96
N ILE A 10 -6.37 13.37 -20.67
CA ILE A 10 -5.75 12.49 -19.66
C ILE A 10 -6.12 11.02 -19.92
N ARG A 11 -7.38 10.74 -20.20
CA ARG A 11 -7.86 9.38 -20.52
C ARG A 11 -7.16 8.81 -21.76
N ASP A 12 -7.05 9.61 -22.82
CA ASP A 12 -6.41 9.19 -24.06
C ASP A 12 -4.91 8.91 -23.86
N ARG A 13 -4.24 9.73 -23.07
CA ARG A 13 -2.83 9.50 -22.69
C ARG A 13 -2.68 8.23 -21.84
N LEU A 14 -3.52 8.03 -20.83
CA LEU A 14 -3.51 6.84 -19.98
C LEU A 14 -3.72 5.58 -20.83
N LYS A 15 -4.73 5.60 -21.71
CA LYS A 15 -4.99 4.50 -22.66
C LYS A 15 -3.78 4.24 -23.54
N SER A 16 -3.19 5.28 -24.15
CA SER A 16 -2.03 5.13 -25.01
C SER A 16 -0.82 4.56 -24.27
N MET A 17 -0.53 5.05 -23.08
CA MET A 17 0.58 4.55 -22.24
C MET A 17 0.39 3.08 -21.89
N TRP A 18 -0.77 2.70 -21.38
CA TRP A 18 -1.04 1.32 -21.00
C TRP A 18 -1.12 0.37 -22.17
N THR A 19 -1.59 0.82 -23.33
CA THR A 19 -1.54 0.01 -24.56
C THR A 19 -0.09 -0.31 -24.94
N GLN A 20 0.82 0.68 -24.90
CA GLN A 20 2.23 0.48 -25.23
C GLN A 20 2.93 -0.45 -24.22
N ILE A 21 2.70 -0.24 -22.90
CA ILE A 21 3.23 -1.09 -21.84
C ILE A 21 2.73 -2.51 -22.02
N ALA A 22 1.43 -2.70 -22.18
CA ALA A 22 0.82 -4.00 -22.30
C ALA A 22 1.33 -4.76 -23.53
N GLN A 23 1.44 -4.09 -24.69
CA GLN A 23 2.03 -4.68 -25.91
C GLN A 23 3.50 -5.09 -25.70
N ARG A 24 4.30 -4.24 -25.02
CA ARG A 24 5.71 -4.52 -24.76
C ARG A 24 5.92 -5.77 -23.91
N PHE A 25 5.01 -6.05 -23.00
CA PHE A 25 5.11 -7.15 -22.03
C PHE A 25 4.07 -8.26 -22.25
N GLU A 26 3.41 -8.28 -23.39
CA GLU A 26 2.31 -9.20 -23.68
C GLU A 26 2.70 -10.68 -23.48
N ASN A 27 3.93 -11.04 -23.84
CA ASN A 27 4.46 -12.41 -23.76
C ASN A 27 5.02 -12.78 -22.37
N LYS A 28 4.97 -11.87 -21.38
CA LYS A 28 5.39 -12.18 -20.01
C LYS A 28 4.30 -12.96 -19.29
N GLY A 29 4.72 -13.99 -18.54
CA GLY A 29 3.81 -14.88 -17.81
C GLY A 29 3.11 -14.22 -16.61
N GLU A 30 2.42 -15.04 -15.82
CA GLU A 30 1.59 -14.61 -14.68
C GLU A 30 2.37 -13.99 -13.52
N PHE A 31 3.70 -14.15 -13.48
CA PHE A 31 4.54 -13.49 -12.48
C PHE A 31 4.56 -11.96 -12.62
N LEU A 32 4.12 -11.42 -13.77
CA LEU A 32 4.05 -9.98 -14.01
C LEU A 32 2.62 -9.50 -13.82
N ILE A 33 2.41 -8.67 -12.83
CA ILE A 33 1.15 -7.97 -12.53
C ILE A 33 1.30 -6.53 -12.98
N PHE A 34 0.26 -5.95 -13.58
CA PHE A 34 0.21 -4.51 -13.85
C PHE A 34 -0.61 -3.80 -12.78
N GLU A 35 -0.12 -2.69 -12.26
CA GLU A 35 -0.86 -1.77 -11.42
C GLU A 35 -1.13 -0.47 -12.17
N GLY A 36 -2.41 -0.08 -12.24
CA GLY A 36 -2.86 0.97 -13.16
C GLY A 36 -2.38 2.35 -12.78
N LEU A 37 -2.47 2.70 -11.54
CA LEU A 37 -2.24 4.03 -11.01
C LEU A 37 -1.69 3.94 -9.58
N ASN A 38 -0.73 4.83 -9.26
CA ASN A 38 -0.24 5.00 -7.91
C ASN A 38 -1.17 5.93 -7.10
N GLU A 39 -0.70 6.64 -6.14
CA GLU A 39 -1.38 7.54 -5.19
C GLU A 39 -2.02 8.77 -5.84
N ILE A 40 -3.02 8.59 -6.69
CA ILE A 40 -3.69 9.69 -7.38
C ILE A 40 -4.50 10.53 -6.37
N HIS A 41 -4.22 11.83 -6.32
CA HIS A 41 -4.88 12.80 -5.46
C HIS A 41 -4.90 14.20 -6.07
N ASP A 42 -5.67 15.11 -5.49
CA ASP A 42 -5.82 16.52 -5.91
C ASP A 42 -5.00 17.51 -5.05
N GLY A 43 -3.96 17.03 -4.39
CA GLY A 43 -3.13 17.78 -3.43
C GLY A 43 -3.55 17.60 -1.97
N ARG A 44 -4.62 16.89 -1.71
CA ARG A 44 -5.13 16.60 -0.36
C ARG A 44 -5.07 15.11 -0.08
N TRP A 45 -4.20 14.73 0.83
CA TRP A 45 -3.95 13.34 1.19
C TRP A 45 -5.02 12.80 2.14
N GLY A 46 -5.67 11.73 1.75
CA GLY A 46 -6.37 10.72 2.54
C GLY A 46 -7.29 11.10 3.70
N SER A 47 -7.45 12.37 4.04
CA SER A 47 -8.18 12.80 5.24
C SER A 47 -9.71 12.66 5.15
N GLY A 48 -10.25 12.09 4.09
CA GLY A 48 -11.69 11.96 3.88
C GLY A 48 -12.42 13.27 3.63
N THR A 49 -11.73 14.42 3.66
CA THR A 49 -12.29 15.75 3.45
C THR A 49 -12.16 16.24 2.00
N ASN A 50 -11.74 15.39 1.08
CA ASN A 50 -11.58 15.70 -0.34
C ASN A 50 -12.93 15.76 -1.07
N THR A 51 -13.87 16.47 -0.51
CA THR A 51 -15.26 16.53 -1.02
C THR A 51 -15.63 17.89 -1.58
N THR A 52 -14.65 18.78 -1.81
CA THR A 52 -14.93 20.16 -2.27
C THR A 52 -15.67 20.24 -3.59
N ASP A 53 -15.69 19.17 -4.39
CA ASP A 53 -16.49 19.09 -5.61
C ASP A 53 -17.48 17.90 -5.61
N GLY A 54 -17.98 17.53 -4.44
CA GLY A 54 -19.01 16.52 -4.27
C GLY A 54 -18.57 15.09 -4.57
N GLY A 55 -17.27 14.80 -4.42
CA GLY A 55 -16.74 13.45 -4.65
C GLY A 55 -16.49 13.10 -6.13
N LYS A 56 -16.51 14.08 -7.01
CA LYS A 56 -16.24 13.86 -8.46
C LYS A 56 -14.89 13.25 -8.74
N GLN A 57 -13.88 13.53 -7.89
CA GLN A 57 -12.55 12.95 -8.01
C GLN A 57 -12.58 11.42 -7.90
N TYR A 58 -13.46 10.86 -7.08
CA TYR A 58 -13.60 9.39 -6.95
C TYR A 58 -14.17 8.78 -8.23
N ALA A 59 -15.24 9.39 -8.78
CA ALA A 59 -15.82 8.93 -10.04
C ALA A 59 -14.82 9.02 -11.21
N ILE A 60 -14.05 10.11 -11.28
CA ILE A 60 -13.01 10.29 -12.30
C ILE A 60 -11.94 9.20 -12.19
N LEU A 61 -11.50 8.88 -10.96
CA LEU A 61 -10.51 7.83 -10.76
C LEU A 61 -11.07 6.45 -11.17
N ASN A 62 -12.31 6.15 -10.81
CA ASN A 62 -12.98 4.91 -11.24
C ASN A 62 -13.05 4.80 -12.77
N GLU A 63 -13.35 5.90 -13.48
CA GLU A 63 -13.28 5.94 -14.94
C GLU A 63 -11.86 5.64 -15.48
N TRP A 64 -10.82 6.17 -14.82
CA TRP A 64 -9.43 5.93 -15.24
C TRP A 64 -9.01 4.49 -15.00
N GLN A 65 -9.45 3.87 -13.92
CA GLN A 65 -9.22 2.45 -13.69
C GLN A 65 -9.91 1.58 -14.77
N GLN A 66 -11.10 1.95 -15.22
CA GLN A 66 -11.75 1.26 -16.35
C GLN A 66 -10.93 1.43 -17.65
N VAL A 67 -10.45 2.64 -17.95
CA VAL A 67 -9.58 2.89 -19.11
C VAL A 67 -8.31 2.04 -19.07
N PHE A 68 -7.70 1.88 -17.89
CA PHE A 68 -6.54 1.00 -17.69
C PHE A 68 -6.87 -0.46 -18.03
N VAL A 69 -7.92 -1.01 -17.43
CA VAL A 69 -8.33 -2.40 -17.68
C VAL A 69 -8.63 -2.63 -19.16
N ASP A 70 -9.43 -1.76 -19.77
CA ASP A 70 -9.81 -1.86 -21.19
C ASP A 70 -8.57 -1.81 -22.10
N ALA A 71 -7.64 -0.89 -21.82
CA ALA A 71 -6.41 -0.74 -22.61
C ALA A 71 -5.53 -1.99 -22.56
N VAL A 72 -5.37 -2.59 -21.38
CA VAL A 72 -4.58 -3.81 -21.20
C VAL A 72 -5.27 -5.00 -21.89
N ARG A 73 -6.56 -5.22 -21.64
CA ARG A 73 -7.31 -6.35 -22.18
C ARG A 73 -7.38 -6.33 -23.71
N ALA A 74 -7.49 -5.15 -24.31
CA ALA A 74 -7.54 -4.98 -25.78
C ALA A 74 -6.26 -5.42 -26.49
N THR A 75 -5.14 -5.56 -25.81
CA THR A 75 -3.88 -6.03 -26.42
C THR A 75 -3.82 -7.53 -26.63
N GLY A 76 -4.66 -8.32 -25.95
CA GLY A 76 -4.72 -9.77 -26.10
C GLY A 76 -3.51 -10.50 -25.50
N GLY A 77 -3.16 -11.66 -26.07
CA GLY A 77 -2.07 -12.50 -25.58
C GLY A 77 -2.22 -12.84 -24.08
N ASN A 78 -1.10 -12.86 -23.34
CA ASN A 78 -1.16 -13.09 -21.89
C ASN A 78 -1.87 -11.96 -21.12
N ASN A 79 -2.06 -10.80 -21.73
CA ASN A 79 -2.78 -9.69 -21.10
C ASN A 79 -4.30 -9.93 -21.05
N ALA A 80 -4.83 -10.86 -21.82
CA ALA A 80 -6.24 -11.24 -21.75
C ALA A 80 -6.63 -11.77 -20.36
N THR A 81 -5.68 -12.39 -19.64
CA THR A 81 -5.88 -12.98 -18.30
C THR A 81 -4.88 -12.51 -17.24
N ARG A 82 -4.05 -11.50 -17.55
CA ARG A 82 -3.07 -10.95 -16.63
C ARG A 82 -3.76 -10.38 -15.39
N TYR A 83 -3.16 -10.56 -14.21
CA TYR A 83 -3.61 -9.89 -13.01
C TYR A 83 -3.38 -8.39 -13.08
N LEU A 84 -4.39 -7.61 -12.67
CA LEU A 84 -4.38 -6.15 -12.69
C LEU A 84 -4.65 -5.60 -11.29
N GLY A 85 -3.73 -4.77 -10.79
CA GLY A 85 -3.87 -4.05 -9.53
C GLY A 85 -4.67 -2.77 -9.71
N ILE A 86 -5.71 -2.61 -8.91
CA ILE A 86 -6.65 -1.49 -8.93
C ILE A 86 -6.53 -0.74 -7.61
N SER A 87 -6.19 0.54 -7.67
CA SER A 87 -6.05 1.41 -6.50
C SER A 87 -7.22 2.39 -6.39
N GLY A 88 -7.64 2.67 -5.16
CA GLY A 88 -8.57 3.75 -4.86
C GLY A 88 -7.84 5.10 -4.71
N TYR A 89 -8.59 6.13 -4.35
CA TYR A 89 -8.09 7.49 -4.18
C TYR A 89 -7.01 7.54 -3.08
N CYS A 90 -5.86 8.17 -3.38
CA CYS A 90 -4.66 8.20 -2.54
C CYS A 90 -4.11 6.79 -2.19
N THR A 91 -4.55 5.73 -2.83
CA THR A 91 -4.28 4.34 -2.42
C THR A 91 -4.65 4.08 -0.95
N SER A 92 -5.50 4.96 -0.37
CA SER A 92 -5.92 4.92 1.02
C SER A 92 -6.89 3.76 1.25
N PRO A 93 -6.66 2.88 2.26
CA PRO A 93 -7.56 1.78 2.59
C PRO A 93 -9.02 2.22 2.77
N ASN A 94 -9.24 3.24 3.59
CA ASN A 94 -10.57 3.72 3.93
C ASN A 94 -11.30 4.34 2.73
N LEU A 95 -10.60 5.13 1.91
CA LEU A 95 -11.18 5.75 0.72
C LEU A 95 -11.41 4.71 -0.39
N THR A 96 -10.55 3.71 -0.47
CA THR A 96 -10.73 2.57 -1.38
C THR A 96 -11.99 1.79 -1.03
N ILE A 97 -12.17 1.38 0.23
CA ILE A 97 -13.38 0.68 0.68
C ILE A 97 -14.65 1.50 0.40
N LYS A 98 -14.60 2.81 0.62
CA LYS A 98 -15.76 3.68 0.56
C LYS A 98 -16.14 4.10 -0.86
N HIS A 99 -15.18 4.28 -1.75
CA HIS A 99 -15.40 5.00 -3.01
C HIS A 99 -14.93 4.26 -4.26
N LEU A 100 -14.12 3.21 -4.13
CA LEU A 100 -13.70 2.45 -5.30
C LEU A 100 -14.89 1.64 -5.84
N GLN A 101 -15.14 1.82 -7.12
CA GLN A 101 -16.00 0.95 -7.91
C GLN A 101 -15.08 0.11 -8.80
N LEU A 102 -15.14 -1.22 -8.63
CA LEU A 102 -14.33 -2.12 -9.43
C LEU A 102 -14.66 -1.97 -10.91
N PRO A 103 -13.64 -1.88 -11.76
CA PRO A 103 -13.84 -1.92 -13.19
C PRO A 103 -14.53 -3.20 -13.63
N THR A 104 -15.32 -3.12 -14.70
CA THR A 104 -15.75 -4.31 -15.43
C THR A 104 -14.53 -4.93 -16.12
N ASP A 105 -14.33 -6.23 -15.92
CA ASP A 105 -13.23 -6.98 -16.53
C ASP A 105 -13.79 -8.24 -17.22
N PRO A 106 -13.51 -8.47 -18.52
CA PRO A 106 -13.88 -9.72 -19.19
C PRO A 106 -13.14 -10.94 -18.64
N ALA A 107 -11.99 -10.75 -17.99
CA ALA A 107 -11.24 -11.81 -17.31
C ALA A 107 -11.76 -12.00 -15.88
N GLN A 108 -12.32 -13.18 -15.59
CA GLN A 108 -12.81 -13.50 -14.25
C GLN A 108 -11.66 -13.64 -13.25
N ASP A 109 -11.87 -13.10 -12.04
CA ASP A 109 -10.96 -13.22 -10.89
C ASP A 109 -9.52 -12.77 -11.20
N ARG A 110 -9.37 -11.70 -12.00
CA ARG A 110 -8.06 -11.16 -12.39
C ARG A 110 -7.79 -9.74 -11.89
N LEU A 111 -8.67 -9.18 -11.06
CA LEU A 111 -8.45 -7.91 -10.39
C LEU A 111 -7.97 -8.12 -8.97
N LEU A 112 -7.00 -7.31 -8.55
CA LEU A 112 -6.49 -7.24 -7.18
C LEU A 112 -6.64 -5.80 -6.68
N ILE A 113 -6.85 -5.63 -5.39
CA ILE A 113 -6.90 -4.31 -4.77
C ILE A 113 -5.52 -3.93 -4.25
N SER A 114 -5.02 -2.75 -4.67
CA SER A 114 -3.82 -2.13 -4.13
C SER A 114 -4.19 -1.04 -3.13
N VAL A 115 -3.58 -1.08 -1.96
CA VAL A 115 -3.64 0.00 -0.96
C VAL A 115 -2.25 0.24 -0.39
N HIS A 116 -1.99 1.46 0.10
CA HIS A 116 -0.78 1.79 0.85
C HIS A 116 -1.10 1.97 2.32
N TYR A 117 -0.17 1.63 3.19
CA TYR A 117 -0.38 1.74 4.62
C TYR A 117 0.82 2.36 5.33
N TYR A 118 0.64 3.59 5.81
CA TYR A 118 1.63 4.37 6.54
C TYR A 118 1.04 5.01 7.82
N ASP A 119 -0.07 4.49 8.33
CA ASP A 119 -0.74 5.06 9.49
C ASP A 119 -0.02 4.74 10.81
N PRO A 120 0.27 5.78 11.62
CA PRO A 120 0.15 7.20 11.32
C PRO A 120 1.39 7.71 10.56
N ALA A 121 1.18 8.48 9.50
CA ALA A 121 2.26 9.00 8.66
C ALA A 121 3.30 9.83 9.44
N THR A 122 2.87 10.49 10.49
CA THR A 122 3.73 11.24 11.43
C THR A 122 4.76 10.37 12.15
N PHE A 123 4.50 9.07 12.28
CA PHE A 123 5.45 8.08 12.75
C PHE A 123 6.15 7.39 11.56
N ALA A 124 5.41 6.87 10.60
CA ALA A 124 5.97 6.01 9.57
C ALA A 124 6.82 6.77 8.52
N LEU A 125 6.41 7.98 8.13
CA LEU A 125 7.04 8.75 7.05
C LEU A 125 7.78 10.01 7.51
N GLU A 126 7.32 10.69 8.58
CA GLU A 126 7.76 12.05 8.87
C GLU A 126 8.80 12.16 10.00
N ASP A 127 9.13 11.11 10.72
CA ASP A 127 10.01 11.13 11.91
C ASP A 127 9.59 12.18 12.96
N LYS A 128 8.30 12.54 12.99
CA LYS A 128 7.76 13.50 13.95
C LYS A 128 7.57 12.87 15.32
N PHE A 129 7.12 11.63 15.35
CA PHE A 129 6.98 10.81 16.54
C PHE A 129 7.97 9.64 16.52
N ALA A 130 8.55 9.35 17.66
CA ALA A 130 9.62 8.37 17.80
C ALA A 130 9.14 7.00 18.27
N GLU A 131 7.91 6.91 18.80
CA GLU A 131 7.32 5.71 19.39
C GLU A 131 5.93 5.43 18.78
N TRP A 132 5.50 4.16 18.82
CA TRP A 132 4.23 3.72 18.29
C TRP A 132 3.57 2.65 19.18
N GLY A 133 2.26 2.58 19.12
CA GLY A 133 1.49 1.54 19.79
C GLY A 133 1.18 1.86 21.25
N HIS A 134 0.58 0.90 21.96
CA HIS A 134 0.03 1.10 23.28
C HIS A 134 1.09 1.42 24.35
N THR A 135 2.33 0.90 24.22
CA THR A 135 3.44 1.12 25.16
C THR A 135 4.23 2.41 24.90
N GLY A 136 4.02 3.05 23.74
CA GLY A 136 4.67 4.32 23.43
C GLY A 136 4.25 5.43 24.41
N ALA A 137 5.21 6.26 24.85
CA ALA A 137 4.95 7.38 25.73
C ALA A 137 3.98 8.38 25.07
N PRO A 138 2.96 8.90 25.76
CA PRO A 138 1.96 9.80 25.15
C PRO A 138 2.54 11.04 24.47
N SER A 139 3.67 11.55 24.94
CA SER A 139 4.35 12.71 24.34
C SER A 139 5.22 12.36 23.13
N LYS A 140 5.44 11.07 22.85
CA LYS A 140 6.34 10.58 21.79
C LYS A 140 5.62 9.76 20.72
N LYS A 141 4.32 9.61 20.82
CA LYS A 141 3.49 8.90 19.85
C LYS A 141 2.31 9.73 19.39
N GLU A 142 1.77 9.39 18.22
CA GLU A 142 0.50 9.96 17.78
C GLU A 142 -0.67 9.45 18.63
N SER A 143 -1.71 10.23 18.76
CA SER A 143 -2.91 9.89 19.54
C SER A 143 -3.83 8.88 18.85
N TRP A 144 -3.52 8.49 17.61
CA TRP A 144 -4.26 7.55 16.78
C TRP A 144 -3.28 6.67 15.97
N GLY A 145 -3.79 5.70 15.23
CA GLY A 145 -2.98 4.89 14.32
C GLY A 145 -2.19 3.79 15.05
N ASP A 146 -2.63 3.38 16.22
CA ASP A 146 -2.07 2.28 17.01
C ASP A 146 -2.49 0.88 16.49
N GLU A 147 -2.19 -0.15 17.26
CA GLU A 147 -2.51 -1.55 16.93
C GLU A 147 -4.01 -1.76 16.69
N GLU A 148 -4.86 -1.08 17.47
CA GLU A 148 -6.32 -1.20 17.33
C GLU A 148 -6.81 -0.56 16.02
N HIS A 149 -6.27 0.60 15.67
CA HIS A 149 -6.55 1.23 14.39
C HIS A 149 -6.13 0.31 13.23
N LEU A 150 -4.92 -0.20 13.26
CA LEU A 150 -4.39 -1.10 12.23
C LEU A 150 -5.25 -2.35 12.08
N LYS A 151 -5.59 -3.02 13.17
CA LYS A 151 -6.48 -4.21 13.16
C LYS A 151 -7.83 -3.90 12.51
N LYS A 152 -8.45 -2.76 12.85
CA LYS A 152 -9.73 -2.33 12.26
C LYS A 152 -9.63 -2.09 10.76
N VAL A 153 -8.59 -1.40 10.31
CA VAL A 153 -8.39 -1.10 8.89
C VAL A 153 -8.21 -2.40 8.09
N PHE A 154 -7.37 -3.32 8.58
CA PHE A 154 -7.10 -4.56 7.85
C PHE A 154 -8.27 -5.54 7.88
N ALA A 155 -9.01 -5.62 8.99
CA ALA A 155 -10.26 -6.37 9.05
C ALA A 155 -11.31 -5.82 8.09
N ALA A 156 -11.42 -4.49 7.96
CA ALA A 156 -12.33 -3.85 7.02
C ALA A 156 -11.97 -4.18 5.55
N LEU A 157 -10.68 -4.15 5.19
CA LEU A 157 -10.21 -4.57 3.86
C LEU A 157 -10.54 -6.05 3.59
N ARG A 158 -10.30 -6.92 4.58
CA ARG A 158 -10.65 -8.34 4.49
C ARG A 158 -12.12 -8.53 4.19
N THR A 159 -13.00 -7.92 4.97
CA THR A 159 -14.46 -8.03 4.78
C THR A 159 -14.92 -7.42 3.46
N ALA A 160 -14.32 -6.28 3.06
CA ALA A 160 -14.73 -5.61 1.83
C ALA A 160 -14.35 -6.41 0.57
N TYR A 161 -13.22 -7.12 0.57
CA TYR A 161 -12.63 -7.71 -0.62
C TYR A 161 -12.21 -9.17 -0.45
N VAL A 162 -11.32 -9.50 0.49
CA VAL A 162 -10.72 -10.84 0.60
C VAL A 162 -11.77 -11.94 0.80
N GLU A 163 -12.76 -11.71 1.67
CA GLU A 163 -13.86 -12.64 1.92
C GLU A 163 -14.82 -12.80 0.71
N LYS A 164 -14.71 -11.91 -0.26
CA LYS A 164 -15.43 -11.98 -1.54
C LYS A 164 -14.58 -12.58 -2.68
N GLY A 165 -13.41 -13.12 -2.36
CA GLY A 165 -12.51 -13.71 -3.34
C GLY A 165 -11.67 -12.70 -4.13
N ILE A 166 -11.64 -11.41 -3.74
CA ILE A 166 -10.84 -10.38 -4.38
C ILE A 166 -9.57 -10.20 -3.58
N PRO A 167 -8.39 -10.57 -4.10
CA PRO A 167 -7.13 -10.42 -3.39
C PRO A 167 -6.80 -8.96 -3.11
N VAL A 168 -6.21 -8.70 -1.95
CA VAL A 168 -5.71 -7.38 -1.53
C VAL A 168 -4.23 -7.47 -1.26
N TYR A 169 -3.49 -6.45 -1.66
CA TYR A 169 -2.10 -6.27 -1.25
C TYR A 169 -1.84 -4.85 -0.76
N ILE A 170 -0.97 -4.78 0.24
CA ILE A 170 -0.41 -3.51 0.70
C ILE A 170 0.76 -3.21 -0.23
N GLY A 171 0.52 -2.39 -1.27
CA GLY A 171 1.48 -2.10 -2.34
C GLY A 171 2.67 -1.28 -1.87
N GLU A 172 2.45 -0.49 -0.81
CA GLU A 172 3.51 0.20 -0.10
C GLU A 172 3.23 0.22 1.40
N MET A 173 4.25 -0.05 2.17
CA MET A 173 4.35 0.25 3.59
C MET A 173 5.81 0.46 3.96
N GLY A 174 6.09 1.15 5.04
CA GLY A 174 7.47 1.40 5.45
C GLY A 174 7.53 2.19 6.75
N CYS A 175 8.74 2.39 7.25
CA CYS A 175 8.98 3.24 8.39
C CYS A 175 10.41 3.80 8.34
N VAL A 176 10.55 5.10 8.58
CA VAL A 176 11.82 5.81 8.52
C VAL A 176 12.78 5.36 9.62
N HIS A 177 14.08 5.51 9.36
CA HIS A 177 15.15 5.21 10.32
C HIS A 177 15.01 6.01 11.61
N ARG A 178 15.54 5.45 12.71
CA ARG A 178 15.56 6.10 14.03
C ARG A 178 16.98 6.24 14.53
N ASN A 179 17.21 7.27 15.34
CA ASN A 179 18.54 7.64 15.79
C ASN A 179 18.95 6.99 17.13
N ASN A 180 18.08 6.17 17.73
CA ASN A 180 18.37 5.52 19.01
C ASN A 180 17.69 4.16 19.11
N ASN A 181 18.24 3.30 19.94
CA ASN A 181 17.81 1.90 20.08
C ASN A 181 16.33 1.75 20.49
N ARG A 182 15.81 2.64 21.35
CA ARG A 182 14.41 2.57 21.78
C ARG A 182 13.48 2.86 20.62
N SER A 183 13.70 3.94 19.89
CA SER A 183 12.86 4.30 18.75
C SER A 183 12.96 3.27 17.60
N GLU A 184 14.15 2.67 17.41
CA GLU A 184 14.32 1.55 16.45
C GLU A 184 13.58 0.29 16.90
N ALA A 185 13.46 0.02 18.19
CA ALA A 185 12.63 -1.08 18.67
C ALA A 185 11.15 -0.85 18.31
N PHE A 186 10.62 0.37 18.45
CA PHE A 186 9.27 0.71 18.00
C PHE A 186 9.10 0.66 16.48
N ARG A 187 10.10 1.07 15.70
CA ARG A 187 10.10 0.92 14.24
C ARG A 187 9.98 -0.55 13.83
N LYS A 188 10.82 -1.41 14.39
CA LYS A 188 10.78 -2.86 14.12
C LYS A 188 9.46 -3.48 14.55
N TYR A 189 8.96 -3.12 15.71
CA TYR A 189 7.66 -3.58 16.21
C TYR A 189 6.50 -3.18 15.27
N TYR A 190 6.45 -1.93 14.83
CA TYR A 190 5.46 -1.47 13.86
C TYR A 190 5.48 -2.29 12.58
N LEU A 191 6.65 -2.45 11.97
CA LEU A 191 6.80 -3.19 10.72
C LEU A 191 6.47 -4.68 10.86
N GLU A 192 6.91 -5.30 11.95
CA GLU A 192 6.58 -6.70 12.29
C GLU A 192 5.07 -6.86 12.47
N TYR A 193 4.42 -5.92 13.18
CA TYR A 193 2.98 -5.93 13.44
C TYR A 193 2.16 -5.75 12.16
N VAL A 194 2.56 -4.81 11.28
CA VAL A 194 1.92 -4.62 9.95
C VAL A 194 1.98 -5.91 9.14
N CYS A 195 3.16 -6.53 9.04
CA CYS A 195 3.35 -7.78 8.31
C CYS A 195 2.51 -8.92 8.87
N LYS A 196 2.49 -9.08 10.19
CA LYS A 196 1.68 -10.11 10.86
C LYS A 196 0.19 -9.89 10.66
N ALA A 197 -0.27 -8.64 10.78
CA ALA A 197 -1.66 -8.29 10.57
C ALA A 197 -2.11 -8.52 9.12
N ALA A 198 -1.28 -8.17 8.14
CA ALA A 198 -1.56 -8.45 6.72
C ALA A 198 -1.68 -9.96 6.47
N ARG A 199 -0.73 -10.76 6.94
CA ARG A 199 -0.78 -12.24 6.84
C ARG A 199 -2.05 -12.80 7.48
N THR A 200 -2.41 -12.33 8.67
CA THR A 200 -3.61 -12.76 9.41
C THR A 200 -4.90 -12.47 8.63
N ASN A 201 -4.92 -11.40 7.86
CA ASN A 201 -6.07 -10.98 7.06
C ASN A 201 -6.00 -11.46 5.59
N GLY A 202 -5.02 -12.27 5.22
CA GLY A 202 -4.90 -12.86 3.88
C GLY A 202 -4.43 -11.88 2.80
N MET A 203 -3.64 -10.87 3.19
CA MET A 203 -3.11 -9.83 2.30
C MET A 203 -1.60 -9.96 2.13
N ALA A 204 -1.07 -9.69 0.93
CA ALA A 204 0.35 -9.55 0.68
C ALA A 204 0.84 -8.15 1.08
N VAL A 205 2.16 -8.01 1.33
CA VAL A 205 2.79 -6.72 1.67
C VAL A 205 4.04 -6.49 0.85
N PHE A 206 4.28 -5.22 0.50
CA PHE A 206 5.49 -4.75 -0.16
C PHE A 206 6.07 -3.58 0.63
N TYR A 207 7.35 -3.70 0.98
CA TYR A 207 8.07 -2.62 1.66
C TYR A 207 8.56 -1.59 0.64
N TRP A 208 8.30 -0.30 0.93
CA TRP A 208 8.81 0.79 0.13
C TRP A 208 10.25 1.12 0.53
N ASP A 209 11.22 0.43 -0.12
CA ASP A 209 12.63 0.76 -0.03
C ASP A 209 12.97 1.83 -1.08
N ASN A 210 12.98 3.08 -0.67
CA ASN A 210 13.28 4.20 -1.56
C ASN A 210 14.78 4.47 -1.76
N GLY A 211 15.65 3.61 -1.20
CA GLY A 211 17.11 3.74 -1.29
C GLY A 211 17.68 4.87 -0.44
N ASN A 212 16.87 5.66 0.27
CA ASN A 212 17.34 6.75 1.12
C ASN A 212 17.69 6.23 2.51
N ALA A 213 18.99 6.07 2.76
CA ALA A 213 19.55 5.58 4.02
C ALA A 213 19.87 6.71 5.05
N GLY A 214 19.45 7.94 4.78
CA GLY A 214 19.64 9.10 5.64
C GLY A 214 18.77 9.09 6.88
N ALA A 215 18.50 10.26 7.44
CA ALA A 215 17.64 10.48 8.59
C ALA A 215 16.54 11.48 8.27
N GLY A 216 15.41 11.38 8.97
CA GLY A 216 14.25 12.26 8.81
C GLY A 216 13.22 11.72 7.83
N ARG A 217 12.41 12.63 7.30
CA ARG A 217 11.27 12.31 6.45
C ARG A 217 11.66 11.42 5.27
N GLU A 218 10.88 10.37 5.05
CA GLU A 218 11.02 9.42 3.93
C GLU A 218 12.39 8.74 3.82
N CYS A 219 13.17 8.66 4.92
CA CYS A 219 14.42 7.93 4.94
C CYS A 219 14.17 6.47 5.38
N SER A 220 13.71 5.64 4.48
CA SER A 220 13.29 4.25 4.75
C SER A 220 14.14 3.19 4.04
N GLY A 221 15.23 3.57 3.36
CA GLY A 221 16.08 2.65 2.61
C GLY A 221 16.71 1.55 3.48
N LEU A 222 16.59 0.30 3.07
CA LEU A 222 17.17 -0.87 3.77
C LEU A 222 18.38 -1.43 3.03
N MET A 223 18.47 -1.14 1.73
CA MET A 223 19.50 -1.67 0.86
C MET A 223 20.11 -0.57 0.00
N ASN A 224 21.41 -0.69 -0.25
CA ASN A 224 22.06 0.07 -1.31
C ASN A 224 21.70 -0.57 -2.65
N HIS A 225 20.92 0.12 -3.46
CA HIS A 225 20.39 -0.40 -4.73
C HIS A 225 21.49 -0.62 -5.80
N THR A 226 22.69 -0.04 -5.64
CA THR A 226 23.83 -0.23 -6.55
C THR A 226 24.62 -1.49 -6.19
N THR A 227 24.87 -1.72 -4.89
CA THR A 227 25.73 -2.81 -4.42
C THR A 227 24.96 -4.04 -3.95
N GLY A 228 23.65 -3.93 -3.70
CA GLY A 228 22.82 -4.97 -3.12
C GLY A 228 23.15 -5.30 -1.64
N THR A 229 23.86 -4.40 -0.96
CA THR A 229 24.23 -4.58 0.46
C THR A 229 23.23 -3.88 1.38
N TYR A 230 23.04 -4.43 2.57
CA TYR A 230 22.21 -3.76 3.59
C TYR A 230 22.84 -2.45 4.04
N VAL A 231 22.00 -1.48 4.33
CA VAL A 231 22.39 -0.19 4.93
C VAL A 231 21.83 -0.08 6.34
N ASN A 232 22.57 0.59 7.23
CA ASN A 232 22.20 0.71 8.64
C ASN A 232 21.87 -0.66 9.25
N ASN A 233 20.71 -0.80 9.91
CA ASN A 233 20.17 -2.06 10.43
C ASN A 233 19.15 -2.73 9.47
N GLY A 234 19.28 -2.50 8.17
CA GLY A 234 18.33 -2.98 7.16
C GLY A 234 18.07 -4.47 7.23
N LYS A 235 19.11 -5.28 7.50
CA LYS A 235 18.96 -6.74 7.69
C LYS A 235 18.01 -7.06 8.84
N ASP A 236 18.20 -6.44 10.01
CA ASP A 236 17.36 -6.72 11.19
C ASP A 236 15.90 -6.34 10.94
N VAL A 237 15.67 -5.24 10.19
CA VAL A 237 14.33 -4.80 9.81
C VAL A 237 13.68 -5.80 8.84
N ILE A 238 14.43 -6.29 7.86
CA ILE A 238 13.94 -7.33 6.94
C ILE A 238 13.62 -8.62 7.69
N ASP A 239 14.47 -9.02 8.63
CA ASP A 239 14.29 -10.25 9.42
C ASP A 239 12.98 -10.19 10.24
N VAL A 240 12.66 -9.07 10.91
CA VAL A 240 11.41 -8.95 11.68
C VAL A 240 10.19 -8.90 10.77
N MET A 241 10.24 -8.25 9.63
CA MET A 241 9.14 -8.26 8.64
C MET A 241 8.92 -9.68 8.09
N THR A 242 10.00 -10.36 7.73
CA THR A 242 9.96 -11.74 7.21
C THR A 242 9.37 -12.69 8.26
N LYS A 243 9.80 -12.58 9.51
CA LYS A 243 9.23 -13.33 10.62
C LYS A 243 7.75 -13.02 10.79
N GLY A 244 7.37 -11.73 10.81
CA GLY A 244 5.99 -11.26 10.92
C GLY A 244 5.08 -11.90 9.88
N TYR A 245 5.54 -12.00 8.65
CA TYR A 245 4.72 -12.51 7.55
C TYR A 245 4.77 -14.03 7.41
N PHE A 246 5.93 -14.67 7.54
CA PHE A 246 6.12 -16.08 7.16
C PHE A 246 6.18 -17.06 8.34
N SER A 247 6.20 -16.60 9.59
CA SER A 247 6.20 -17.50 10.72
C SER A 247 4.92 -18.36 10.74
N ASN A 248 5.11 -19.68 10.84
CA ASN A 248 4.05 -20.67 10.99
C ASN A 248 3.89 -21.13 12.46
N ASP A 249 4.61 -20.51 13.40
CA ASP A 249 4.46 -20.80 14.84
C ASP A 249 3.05 -20.39 15.29
N PRO A 250 2.23 -21.32 15.77
CA PRO A 250 0.86 -21.03 16.20
C PRO A 250 0.79 -20.11 17.44
N SER A 251 1.87 -20.04 18.23
CA SER A 251 1.96 -19.13 19.39
C SER A 251 2.31 -17.69 18.98
N TYR A 252 2.81 -17.50 17.76
CA TYR A 252 3.20 -16.20 17.23
C TYR A 252 1.99 -15.50 16.59
N THR A 253 1.23 -14.81 17.40
CA THR A 253 -0.03 -14.13 17.06
C THR A 253 0.09 -12.61 17.18
N LEU A 254 -0.92 -11.88 16.71
CA LEU A 254 -1.00 -10.42 16.96
C LEU A 254 -1.07 -10.10 18.45
N GLU A 255 -1.73 -10.96 19.24
CA GLU A 255 -1.81 -10.82 20.69
C GLU A 255 -0.43 -11.05 21.33
N SER A 256 0.31 -12.09 20.90
CA SER A 256 1.67 -12.32 21.43
C SER A 256 2.61 -11.18 21.10
N LEU A 257 2.50 -10.57 19.90
CA LEU A 257 3.25 -9.37 19.54
C LEU A 257 2.86 -8.18 20.41
N TYR A 258 1.56 -7.95 20.62
CA TYR A 258 1.05 -6.89 21.47
C TYR A 258 1.60 -7.00 22.89
N ASN A 259 1.56 -8.19 23.49
CA ASN A 259 2.06 -8.44 24.85
C ASN A 259 3.59 -8.30 24.98
N ASN A 260 4.34 -8.41 23.88
CA ASN A 260 5.80 -8.25 23.82
C ASN A 260 6.24 -6.92 23.18
N ALA A 261 5.37 -5.93 23.13
CA ALA A 261 5.69 -4.61 22.59
C ALA A 261 6.89 -3.97 23.34
N PRO A 262 7.69 -3.11 22.69
CA PRO A 262 8.81 -2.39 23.34
C PRO A 262 8.35 -1.61 24.57
N GLN A 263 9.21 -1.57 25.63
CA GLN A 263 8.93 -0.88 26.90
C GLN A 263 9.72 0.40 27.04
#